data_bb1476a5f0e1f1abc8a3e6632400400b
#
_entry.id   bb1476a5f0e1f1abc8a3e6632400400b
#
_cell.length_a   1.000
_cell.length_b   1.000
_cell.length_c   1.000
_cell.angle_alpha   90.00
_cell.angle_beta   90.00
_cell.angle_gamma   90.00
#
_symmetry.space_group_name_H-M   'P 1'
#
loop_
_entity.id
_entity.type
_entity.pdbx_description
1 polymer ?
#
loop_
_entity_poly.entity_id
_entity_poly.type
_entity_poly.pdbx_seq_one_letter_code
_entity_poly.pdbx_strand_id
1 'polypeptide(L)'
;MEVTILKRDLPLKSGLSSSAAICVLVARAFNQLYNLKMNIKGEMQAAFRGEQRTPSRCGRLDQACAYGIKPVLMDFDGVEIDSKELRVGGTFYWVIANLMASKDTFKILGDLNKAYPFASGDQEVAVQQALGVDNQRIVHKAAQLLENGNAQELGKLMKEAQIIFDEKVAPMCTELAAPVLHSVLNDPTVQQYIYGGKGVGSQGDGTVQLLAKSENDARSLQDYLKEKRGMPSFTLTLTPGQNIKKAIIPLAGFGTRVFPATKCVKKCFLPLMDTDGMLKPALMIMIERLLESGIEEIGLIIGEDEQEEFDRFFSPISEENREKLPDDKLICENRILEMRDHVSYIYQRERLGFGHAVWLAREFTKNEPTLLLLGDFVYKSKNAVPCSKQIIEAFKETGKTIVSIKEVPLENVVHYGILHGIWNDDEETIMNVDSMVEKPTDDYAEEYLGVKSRKGTEKYYATFGQYVLTKEVFDELDAEITSGPTEGTEYGLTAALDKVREKHGMVAYVPEGESFDIGLPDSYLYTLRNYSEEG
;
A
#
# COMPACT_ATOMS: atom_id res chain seq x y z
N MET A 1 1.92 -17.72 28.45
CA MET A 1 2.47 -16.75 27.49
C MET A 1 3.07 -15.61 28.29
N GLU A 2 4.32 -15.30 28.05
CA GLU A 2 4.97 -14.12 28.61
C GLU A 2 5.01 -13.02 27.53
N VAL A 3 4.66 -11.79 27.91
CA VAL A 3 4.66 -10.64 27.00
C VAL A 3 5.63 -9.61 27.53
N THR A 4 6.68 -9.32 26.75
CA THR A 4 7.70 -8.33 27.09
C THR A 4 7.57 -7.13 26.15
N ILE A 5 7.45 -5.92 26.71
CA ILE A 5 7.45 -4.68 25.93
C ILE A 5 8.91 -4.29 25.66
N LEU A 6 9.36 -4.42 24.42
CA LEU A 6 10.73 -4.09 24.01
C LEU A 6 10.91 -2.60 23.74
N LYS A 7 9.90 -1.95 23.16
CA LYS A 7 9.94 -0.52 22.77
C LYS A 7 8.58 0.13 22.98
N ARG A 8 8.58 1.38 23.41
CA ARG A 8 7.39 2.20 23.59
C ARG A 8 7.67 3.62 23.15
N ASP A 9 7.03 4.04 22.06
CA ASP A 9 7.16 5.39 21.49
C ASP A 9 5.95 6.27 21.84
N LEU A 10 4.77 5.68 22.14
CA LEU A 10 3.59 6.45 22.53
C LEU A 10 3.71 6.98 23.97
N PRO A 11 3.50 8.30 24.20
CA PRO A 11 3.47 8.85 25.53
C PRO A 11 2.25 8.35 26.32
N LEU A 12 2.44 8.05 27.60
CA LEU A 12 1.37 7.60 28.48
C LEU A 12 0.51 8.77 28.97
N LYS A 13 -0.80 8.53 29.16
CA LYS A 13 -1.77 9.48 29.74
C LYS A 13 -1.86 10.83 28.99
N SER A 14 -1.50 10.85 27.71
CA SER A 14 -1.54 12.07 26.87
C SER A 14 -2.81 12.16 26.00
N GLY A 15 -3.74 11.22 26.12
CA GLY A 15 -4.96 11.16 25.29
C GLY A 15 -4.76 10.53 23.89
N LEU A 16 -3.65 9.80 23.69
CA LEU A 16 -3.34 9.10 22.44
C LEU A 16 -3.63 7.58 22.52
N SER A 17 -4.61 7.19 23.34
CA SER A 17 -5.15 5.82 23.41
C SER A 17 -4.10 4.71 23.61
N SER A 18 -3.04 4.96 24.38
CA SER A 18 -1.96 4.00 24.62
C SER A 18 -2.43 2.69 25.26
N SER A 19 -3.48 2.71 26.07
CA SER A 19 -4.09 1.51 26.67
C SER A 19 -4.77 0.63 25.62
N ALA A 20 -5.54 1.22 24.71
CA ALA A 20 -6.16 0.52 23.60
C ALA A 20 -5.13 -0.11 22.67
N ALA A 21 -4.04 0.62 22.38
CA ALA A 21 -2.94 0.09 21.56
C ALA A 21 -2.32 -1.18 22.18
N ILE A 22 -2.09 -1.19 23.49
CA ILE A 22 -1.60 -2.41 24.18
C ILE A 22 -2.61 -3.55 24.10
N CYS A 23 -3.91 -3.28 24.30
CA CYS A 23 -4.95 -4.31 24.21
C CYS A 23 -5.04 -4.90 22.79
N VAL A 24 -4.90 -4.07 21.75
CA VAL A 24 -4.88 -4.52 20.34
C VAL A 24 -3.63 -5.37 20.06
N LEU A 25 -2.45 -4.95 20.52
CA LEU A 25 -1.21 -5.72 20.33
C LEU A 25 -1.30 -7.09 21.00
N VAL A 26 -1.87 -7.18 22.21
CA VAL A 26 -2.08 -8.44 22.89
C VAL A 26 -3.08 -9.31 22.13
N ALA A 27 -4.23 -8.77 21.70
CA ALA A 27 -5.22 -9.51 20.92
C ALA A 27 -4.61 -10.06 19.61
N ARG A 28 -3.83 -9.25 18.89
CA ARG A 28 -3.11 -9.64 17.67
C ARG A 28 -2.06 -10.72 17.92
N ALA A 29 -1.28 -10.59 18.99
CA ALA A 29 -0.29 -11.60 19.37
C ALA A 29 -0.94 -12.97 19.66
N PHE A 30 -2.08 -12.98 20.37
CA PHE A 30 -2.85 -14.20 20.57
C PHE A 30 -3.45 -14.74 19.28
N ASN A 31 -3.99 -13.87 18.43
CA ASN A 31 -4.53 -14.25 17.13
C ASN A 31 -3.49 -14.98 16.27
N GLN A 32 -2.29 -14.43 16.18
CA GLN A 32 -1.17 -15.02 15.42
C GLN A 32 -0.64 -16.30 16.06
N LEU A 33 -0.33 -16.26 17.36
CA LEU A 33 0.30 -17.39 18.06
C LEU A 33 -0.60 -18.64 18.09
N TYR A 34 -1.91 -18.47 18.25
CA TYR A 34 -2.88 -19.55 18.36
C TYR A 34 -3.72 -19.74 17.10
N ASN A 35 -3.39 -19.03 16.01
CA ASN A 35 -4.09 -19.11 14.72
C ASN A 35 -5.63 -19.00 14.86
N LEU A 36 -6.09 -17.99 15.60
CA LEU A 36 -7.51 -17.84 15.95
C LEU A 36 -8.38 -17.38 14.78
N LYS A 37 -7.78 -17.05 13.62
CA LYS A 37 -8.48 -16.61 12.40
C LYS A 37 -9.35 -15.36 12.59
N MET A 38 -9.01 -14.50 13.55
CA MET A 38 -9.69 -13.22 13.71
C MET A 38 -9.25 -12.25 12.62
N ASN A 39 -10.20 -11.57 12.00
CA ASN A 39 -9.93 -10.39 11.17
C ASN A 39 -9.71 -9.14 12.07
N ILE A 40 -9.41 -7.99 11.47
CA ILE A 40 -9.15 -6.73 12.19
C ILE A 40 -10.33 -6.37 13.14
N LYS A 41 -11.57 -6.50 12.68
CA LYS A 41 -12.76 -6.24 13.52
C LYS A 41 -12.83 -7.19 14.72
N GLY A 42 -12.44 -8.45 14.54
CA GLY A 42 -12.34 -9.45 15.63
C GLY A 42 -11.26 -9.08 16.65
N GLU A 43 -10.08 -8.64 16.21
CA GLU A 43 -9.02 -8.15 17.09
C GLU A 43 -9.45 -6.90 17.86
N MET A 44 -10.11 -5.94 17.21
CA MET A 44 -10.67 -4.74 17.84
C MET A 44 -11.71 -5.11 18.93
N GLN A 45 -12.61 -6.03 18.61
CA GLN A 45 -13.63 -6.47 19.57
C GLN A 45 -13.03 -7.19 20.79
N ALA A 46 -12.01 -8.02 20.58
CA ALA A 46 -11.28 -8.69 21.64
C ALA A 46 -10.55 -7.68 22.54
N ALA A 47 -9.85 -6.71 21.91
CA ALA A 47 -9.15 -5.62 22.59
C ALA A 47 -10.11 -4.75 23.41
N PHE A 48 -11.25 -4.35 22.83
CA PHE A 48 -12.28 -3.58 23.52
C PHE A 48 -12.81 -4.31 24.77
N ARG A 49 -13.17 -5.59 24.64
CA ARG A 49 -13.61 -6.41 25.79
C ARG A 49 -12.55 -6.53 26.87
N GLY A 50 -11.27 -6.61 26.46
CA GLY A 50 -10.13 -6.62 27.39
C GLY A 50 -10.04 -5.30 28.14
N GLU A 51 -10.11 -4.17 27.44
CA GLU A 51 -9.98 -2.84 28.02
C GLU A 51 -11.13 -2.46 28.94
N GLN A 52 -12.37 -2.90 28.65
CA GLN A 52 -13.52 -2.70 29.53
C GLN A 52 -13.34 -3.37 30.91
N ARG A 53 -12.39 -4.31 31.04
CA ARG A 53 -12.01 -4.94 32.30
C ARG A 53 -10.88 -4.24 33.03
N THR A 54 -10.32 -3.18 32.45
CA THR A 54 -9.30 -2.31 33.06
C THR A 54 -9.94 -1.03 33.61
N PRO A 55 -9.24 -0.28 34.44
CA PRO A 55 -9.75 1.01 34.92
C PRO A 55 -9.95 2.07 33.82
N SER A 56 -9.30 1.95 32.65
CA SER A 56 -9.35 2.98 31.59
C SER A 56 -10.68 3.02 30.85
N ARG A 57 -11.34 1.89 30.60
CA ARG A 57 -12.67 1.76 30.01
C ARG A 57 -12.93 2.73 28.85
N CYS A 58 -11.97 2.87 27.92
CA CYS A 58 -12.13 3.79 26.78
C CYS A 58 -13.23 3.36 25.80
N GLY A 59 -13.60 4.25 24.90
CA GLY A 59 -14.60 3.99 23.86
C GLY A 59 -14.09 3.06 22.77
N ARG A 60 -15.00 2.65 21.88
CA ARG A 60 -14.71 1.70 20.78
C ARG A 60 -13.82 2.29 19.68
N LEU A 61 -13.74 3.62 19.55
CA LEU A 61 -12.92 4.29 18.55
C LEU A 61 -11.43 4.01 18.76
N ASP A 62 -11.00 3.90 20.00
CA ASP A 62 -9.58 3.80 20.35
C ASP A 62 -8.92 2.51 19.81
N GLN A 63 -9.69 1.42 19.62
CA GLN A 63 -9.19 0.19 19.03
C GLN A 63 -8.99 0.28 17.52
N ALA A 64 -9.35 1.40 16.86
CA ALA A 64 -9.05 1.63 15.44
C ALA A 64 -7.54 1.59 15.13
N CYS A 65 -6.65 1.73 16.13
CA CYS A 65 -5.21 1.48 15.99
C CYS A 65 -4.88 0.06 15.45
N ALA A 66 -5.82 -0.86 15.46
CA ALA A 66 -5.69 -2.17 14.80
C ALA A 66 -5.50 -2.06 13.28
N TYR A 67 -5.95 -0.98 12.64
CA TYR A 67 -5.73 -0.70 11.22
C TYR A 67 -4.32 -0.17 10.91
N GLY A 68 -3.50 0.12 11.93
CA GLY A 68 -2.18 0.70 11.77
C GLY A 68 -2.23 2.19 11.39
N ILE A 69 -1.41 2.62 10.43
CA ILE A 69 -1.29 4.03 10.01
C ILE A 69 -2.32 4.47 8.98
N LYS A 70 -3.26 3.62 8.63
CA LYS A 70 -4.29 3.93 7.62
C LYS A 70 -5.39 4.81 8.21
N PRO A 71 -5.84 5.87 7.54
CA PRO A 71 -7.03 6.60 7.94
C PRO A 71 -8.27 5.73 7.71
N VAL A 72 -9.14 5.67 8.71
CA VAL A 72 -10.37 4.86 8.70
C VAL A 72 -11.55 5.74 9.07
N LEU A 73 -12.59 5.70 8.25
CA LEU A 73 -13.91 6.21 8.61
C LEU A 73 -14.65 5.13 9.38
N MET A 74 -15.18 5.48 10.55
CA MET A 74 -15.96 4.56 11.37
C MET A 74 -17.33 5.17 11.66
N ASP A 75 -18.37 4.46 11.27
CA ASP A 75 -19.75 4.77 11.58
C ASP A 75 -20.26 3.82 12.68
N PHE A 76 -20.82 4.40 13.74
CA PHE A 76 -21.31 3.67 14.90
C PHE A 76 -22.85 3.66 14.89
N ASP A 77 -23.44 2.49 14.74
CA ASP A 77 -24.87 2.28 14.90
C ASP A 77 -25.14 1.32 16.07
N GLY A 78 -25.34 1.89 17.22
CA GLY A 78 -25.54 1.14 18.46
C GLY A 78 -24.38 0.20 18.78
N VAL A 79 -24.57 -1.11 18.57
CA VAL A 79 -23.56 -2.14 18.84
C VAL A 79 -22.67 -2.39 17.63
N GLU A 80 -23.14 -2.08 16.44
CA GLU A 80 -22.43 -2.32 15.20
C GLU A 80 -21.46 -1.18 14.87
N ILE A 81 -20.36 -1.54 14.22
CA ILE A 81 -19.36 -0.59 13.72
C ILE A 81 -19.17 -0.90 12.26
N ASP A 82 -19.52 0.04 11.39
CA ASP A 82 -19.04 0.02 10.02
C ASP A 82 -17.73 0.79 9.91
N SER A 83 -16.78 0.22 9.19
CA SER A 83 -15.43 0.80 9.05
C SER A 83 -14.95 0.69 7.63
N LYS A 84 -14.56 1.84 7.06
CA LYS A 84 -14.04 1.96 5.70
C LYS A 84 -12.65 2.57 5.76
N GLU A 85 -11.63 1.89 5.18
CA GLU A 85 -10.32 2.49 4.93
C GLU A 85 -10.48 3.61 3.90
N LEU A 86 -9.95 4.79 4.22
CA LEU A 86 -9.99 5.94 3.33
C LEU A 86 -8.75 5.98 2.44
N ARG A 87 -8.93 6.35 1.19
CA ARG A 87 -7.83 6.73 0.30
C ARG A 87 -7.27 8.09 0.73
N VAL A 88 -5.96 8.25 0.59
CA VAL A 88 -5.28 9.53 0.78
C VAL A 88 -4.90 10.06 -0.60
N GLY A 89 -5.51 11.14 -1.06
CA GLY A 89 -5.31 11.69 -2.40
C GLY A 89 -4.17 12.73 -2.52
N GLY A 90 -3.50 13.04 -1.40
CA GLY A 90 -2.39 14.00 -1.34
C GLY A 90 -1.54 13.79 -0.12
N THR A 91 -0.43 14.52 0.01
CA THR A 91 0.43 14.43 1.20
C THR A 91 -0.06 15.39 2.28
N PHE A 92 -0.21 14.88 3.50
CA PHE A 92 -0.61 15.63 4.68
C PHE A 92 0.45 15.50 5.76
N TYR A 93 0.95 16.62 6.26
CA TYR A 93 1.98 16.67 7.29
C TYR A 93 1.35 17.05 8.64
N TRP A 94 1.23 16.08 9.52
CA TRP A 94 0.68 16.29 10.86
C TRP A 94 1.78 16.49 11.89
N VAL A 95 1.57 17.43 12.80
CA VAL A 95 2.34 17.57 14.03
C VAL A 95 1.40 17.33 15.20
N ILE A 96 1.70 16.34 16.00
CA ILE A 96 0.95 15.94 17.18
C ILE A 96 1.77 16.33 18.41
N ALA A 97 1.30 17.28 19.21
CA ALA A 97 2.04 17.80 20.36
C ALA A 97 1.33 17.52 21.68
N ASN A 98 2.10 17.06 22.66
CA ASN A 98 1.64 16.95 24.04
C ASN A 98 1.72 18.36 24.68
N LEU A 99 0.58 18.85 25.15
CA LEU A 99 0.47 20.20 25.76
C LEU A 99 1.12 20.29 27.14
N MET A 100 1.63 19.20 27.68
CA MET A 100 2.29 19.10 28.99
C MET A 100 1.42 19.63 30.16
N ALA A 101 0.11 19.61 29.97
CA ALA A 101 -0.87 19.97 30.97
C ALA A 101 -1.76 18.76 31.34
N SER A 102 -2.35 18.82 32.50
CA SER A 102 -3.25 17.74 32.95
C SER A 102 -4.67 17.99 32.50
N LYS A 103 -5.40 16.90 32.18
CA LYS A 103 -6.85 16.92 31.99
C LYS A 103 -7.50 15.74 32.73
N ASP A 104 -8.68 15.97 33.26
CA ASP A 104 -9.48 14.90 33.86
C ASP A 104 -10.49 14.36 32.84
N THR A 105 -10.07 13.29 32.13
CA THR A 105 -10.92 12.63 31.12
C THR A 105 -12.18 12.02 31.73
N PHE A 106 -12.13 11.53 33.00
CA PHE A 106 -13.32 10.97 33.64
C PHE A 106 -14.36 12.05 33.93
N LYS A 107 -13.93 13.23 34.39
CA LYS A 107 -14.80 14.37 34.59
C LYS A 107 -15.42 14.85 33.28
N ILE A 108 -14.60 15.00 32.22
CA ILE A 108 -15.09 15.38 30.88
C ILE A 108 -16.19 14.42 30.41
N LEU A 109 -15.90 13.12 30.38
CA LEU A 109 -16.87 12.12 29.92
C LEU A 109 -18.11 12.06 30.84
N GLY A 110 -17.93 12.19 32.15
CA GLY A 110 -19.02 12.21 33.12
C GLY A 110 -19.95 13.42 32.90
N ASP A 111 -19.40 14.59 32.62
CA ASP A 111 -20.20 15.80 32.37
C ASP A 111 -20.91 15.72 30.99
N LEU A 112 -20.22 15.29 29.94
CA LEU A 112 -20.83 15.14 28.61
C LEU A 112 -21.91 14.05 28.56
N ASN A 113 -21.77 12.97 29.32
CA ASN A 113 -22.77 11.90 29.37
C ASN A 113 -24.10 12.36 30.01
N LYS A 114 -24.14 13.50 30.71
CA LYS A 114 -25.42 14.09 31.21
C LYS A 114 -26.34 14.48 30.05
N ALA A 115 -25.80 14.78 28.89
CA ALA A 115 -26.58 15.09 27.69
C ALA A 115 -27.22 13.85 27.03
N TYR A 116 -26.91 12.64 27.51
CA TYR A 116 -27.36 11.38 26.88
C TYR A 116 -28.05 10.44 27.87
N PRO A 117 -29.05 9.62 27.40
CA PRO A 117 -29.60 9.62 26.03
C PRO A 117 -30.58 10.78 25.74
N PHE A 118 -31.08 11.44 26.78
CA PHE A 118 -32.11 12.48 26.68
C PHE A 118 -31.60 13.79 27.27
N ALA A 119 -31.58 14.83 26.43
CA ALA A 119 -31.24 16.18 26.84
C ALA A 119 -32.37 16.80 27.69
N SER A 120 -32.03 17.46 28.80
CA SER A 120 -32.96 18.12 29.70
C SER A 120 -32.95 19.65 29.58
N GLY A 121 -32.01 20.23 28.82
CA GLY A 121 -31.89 21.67 28.63
C GLY A 121 -31.13 22.06 27.35
N ASP A 122 -31.14 23.36 27.03
CA ASP A 122 -30.58 23.89 25.78
C ASP A 122 -29.09 23.55 25.60
N GLN A 123 -28.32 23.54 26.70
CA GLN A 123 -26.90 23.21 26.64
C GLN A 123 -26.66 21.73 26.28
N GLU A 124 -27.47 20.82 26.84
CA GLU A 124 -27.39 19.39 26.53
C GLU A 124 -27.86 19.10 25.10
N VAL A 125 -28.89 19.82 24.60
CA VAL A 125 -29.33 19.77 23.21
C VAL A 125 -28.19 20.24 22.29
N ALA A 126 -27.48 21.32 22.63
CA ALA A 126 -26.36 21.82 21.86
C ALA A 126 -25.21 20.79 21.79
N VAL A 127 -24.94 20.09 22.90
CA VAL A 127 -23.95 18.98 22.92
C VAL A 127 -24.37 17.83 22.01
N GLN A 128 -25.63 17.38 22.08
CA GLN A 128 -26.14 16.32 21.20
C GLN A 128 -26.05 16.70 19.72
N GLN A 129 -26.38 17.95 19.39
CA GLN A 129 -26.26 18.45 18.01
C GLN A 129 -24.78 18.48 17.56
N ALA A 130 -23.88 19.00 18.39
CA ALA A 130 -22.45 19.12 18.07
C ALA A 130 -21.78 17.75 17.87
N LEU A 131 -22.00 16.82 18.81
CA LEU A 131 -21.40 15.48 18.78
C LEU A 131 -22.14 14.50 17.86
N GLY A 132 -23.37 14.81 17.46
CA GLY A 132 -24.17 14.06 16.49
C GLY A 132 -24.05 14.63 15.06
N VAL A 133 -25.06 15.41 14.66
CA VAL A 133 -25.22 15.90 13.27
C VAL A 133 -24.05 16.73 12.77
N ASP A 134 -23.54 17.67 13.60
CA ASP A 134 -22.42 18.52 13.19
C ASP A 134 -21.13 17.70 13.03
N ASN A 135 -20.86 16.78 13.97
CA ASN A 135 -19.70 15.91 13.90
C ASN A 135 -19.76 14.98 12.69
N GLN A 136 -20.93 14.36 12.40
CA GLN A 136 -21.11 13.50 11.24
C GLN A 136 -20.81 14.27 9.94
N ARG A 137 -21.39 15.47 9.78
CA ARG A 137 -21.11 16.33 8.62
C ARG A 137 -19.62 16.64 8.46
N ILE A 138 -18.95 17.00 9.56
CA ILE A 138 -17.52 17.35 9.56
C ILE A 138 -16.67 16.14 9.20
N VAL A 139 -16.95 14.98 9.78
CA VAL A 139 -16.17 13.75 9.56
C VAL A 139 -16.30 13.27 8.11
N HIS A 140 -17.52 13.26 7.55
CA HIS A 140 -17.71 12.88 6.14
C HIS A 140 -17.04 13.88 5.17
N LYS A 141 -17.10 15.19 5.47
CA LYS A 141 -16.38 16.20 4.67
C LYS A 141 -14.87 16.04 4.79
N ALA A 142 -14.34 15.73 5.99
CA ALA A 142 -12.93 15.45 6.20
C ALA A 142 -12.45 14.23 5.40
N ALA A 143 -13.25 13.15 5.35
CA ALA A 143 -12.98 11.98 4.53
C ALA A 143 -12.85 12.33 3.05
N GLN A 144 -13.79 13.11 2.49
CA GLN A 144 -13.72 13.57 1.10
C GLN A 144 -12.49 14.45 0.82
N LEU A 145 -12.12 15.34 1.76
CA LEU A 145 -10.94 16.20 1.62
C LEU A 145 -9.63 15.42 1.68
N LEU A 146 -9.56 14.36 2.50
CA LEU A 146 -8.44 13.41 2.51
C LEU A 146 -8.34 12.65 1.18
N GLU A 147 -9.46 12.13 0.69
CA GLU A 147 -9.51 11.39 -0.59
C GLU A 147 -9.16 12.29 -1.80
N ASN A 148 -9.48 13.59 -1.73
CA ASN A 148 -9.15 14.58 -2.77
C ASN A 148 -7.77 15.24 -2.60
N GLY A 149 -7.02 14.93 -1.55
CA GLY A 149 -5.70 15.50 -1.29
C GLY A 149 -5.69 16.97 -0.89
N ASN A 150 -6.81 17.53 -0.41
CA ASN A 150 -6.95 18.97 -0.15
C ASN A 150 -6.61 19.34 1.30
N ALA A 151 -5.32 19.44 1.62
CA ALA A 151 -4.83 19.76 2.95
C ALA A 151 -5.29 21.15 3.45
N GLN A 152 -5.36 22.15 2.56
CA GLN A 152 -5.74 23.50 2.95
C GLN A 152 -7.20 23.58 3.44
N GLU A 153 -8.14 22.98 2.70
CA GLU A 153 -9.55 22.95 3.10
C GLU A 153 -9.76 22.05 4.33
N LEU A 154 -8.99 20.96 4.46
CA LEU A 154 -9.01 20.13 5.66
C LEU A 154 -8.57 20.93 6.89
N GLY A 155 -7.53 21.75 6.79
CA GLY A 155 -7.11 22.65 7.87
C GLY A 155 -8.18 23.66 8.28
N LYS A 156 -8.92 24.24 7.30
CA LYS A 156 -10.07 25.12 7.59
C LYS A 156 -11.20 24.37 8.31
N LEU A 157 -11.49 23.14 7.86
CA LEU A 157 -12.49 22.29 8.49
C LEU A 157 -12.12 21.90 9.93
N MET A 158 -10.84 21.69 10.21
CA MET A 158 -10.36 21.46 11.58
C MET A 158 -10.61 22.67 12.49
N LYS A 159 -10.40 23.90 12.01
CA LYS A 159 -10.73 25.13 12.75
C LYS A 159 -12.24 25.24 13.00
N GLU A 160 -13.06 24.96 11.98
CA GLU A 160 -14.53 24.94 12.12
C GLU A 160 -14.97 23.93 13.19
N ALA A 161 -14.38 22.72 13.18
CA ALA A 161 -14.66 21.67 14.16
C ALA A 161 -14.31 22.12 15.60
N GLN A 162 -13.18 22.83 15.77
CA GLN A 162 -12.79 23.37 17.07
C GLN A 162 -13.77 24.45 17.55
N ILE A 163 -14.16 25.37 16.69
CA ILE A 163 -15.12 26.43 17.01
C ILE A 163 -16.47 25.83 17.47
N ILE A 164 -17.02 24.88 16.72
CA ILE A 164 -18.27 24.21 17.10
C ILE A 164 -18.15 23.52 18.46
N PHE A 165 -17.00 22.87 18.72
CA PHE A 165 -16.75 22.22 19.98
C PHE A 165 -16.68 23.23 21.14
N ASP A 166 -15.95 24.32 20.95
CA ASP A 166 -15.78 25.37 21.96
C ASP A 166 -17.08 26.07 22.31
N GLU A 167 -17.94 26.33 21.30
CA GLU A 167 -19.21 27.03 21.50
C GLU A 167 -20.29 26.12 22.09
N LYS A 168 -20.38 24.86 21.63
CA LYS A 168 -21.50 23.98 21.95
C LYS A 168 -21.19 22.91 23.00
N VAL A 169 -19.94 22.45 23.10
CA VAL A 169 -19.58 21.33 23.98
C VAL A 169 -18.81 21.79 25.21
N ALA A 170 -17.81 22.68 25.03
CA ALA A 170 -16.94 23.12 26.12
C ALA A 170 -17.69 23.73 27.33
N PRO A 171 -18.83 24.45 27.16
CA PRO A 171 -19.58 24.97 28.31
C PRO A 171 -20.12 23.90 29.28
N MET A 172 -20.21 22.64 28.87
CA MET A 172 -20.65 21.52 29.73
C MET A 172 -19.64 21.14 30.82
N CYS A 173 -18.35 21.42 30.62
CA CYS A 173 -17.30 20.98 31.53
C CYS A 173 -16.15 21.96 31.60
N THR A 174 -15.78 22.35 32.82
CA THR A 174 -14.68 23.33 33.07
C THR A 174 -13.33 22.85 32.54
N GLU A 175 -13.08 21.53 32.48
CA GLU A 175 -11.85 20.96 31.89
C GLU A 175 -11.71 21.24 30.38
N LEU A 176 -12.82 21.55 29.71
CA LEU A 176 -12.87 21.87 28.28
C LEU A 176 -12.60 23.34 27.96
N ALA A 177 -12.40 24.21 28.96
CA ALA A 177 -11.94 25.56 28.73
C ALA A 177 -10.55 25.61 28.07
N ALA A 178 -9.73 24.59 28.29
CA ALA A 178 -8.48 24.26 27.60
C ALA A 178 -7.56 25.48 27.28
N PRO A 179 -7.13 26.26 28.28
CA PRO A 179 -6.37 27.49 28.03
C PRO A 179 -5.03 27.22 27.33
N VAL A 180 -4.36 26.11 27.62
CA VAL A 180 -3.09 25.76 26.98
C VAL A 180 -3.30 25.38 25.51
N LEU A 181 -4.32 24.60 25.19
CA LEU A 181 -4.71 24.27 23.81
C LEU A 181 -4.94 25.58 23.01
N HIS A 182 -5.79 26.47 23.52
CA HIS A 182 -6.09 27.73 22.85
C HIS A 182 -4.88 28.64 22.74
N SER A 183 -3.96 28.63 23.71
CA SER A 183 -2.70 29.39 23.61
C SER A 183 -1.81 28.90 22.45
N VAL A 184 -1.87 27.63 22.09
CA VAL A 184 -1.15 27.06 20.92
C VAL A 184 -1.91 27.36 19.63
N LEU A 185 -3.22 27.11 19.59
CA LEU A 185 -4.03 27.33 18.39
C LEU A 185 -4.07 28.82 17.96
N ASN A 186 -3.97 29.76 18.91
CA ASN A 186 -3.99 31.19 18.64
C ASN A 186 -2.58 31.81 18.55
N ASP A 187 -1.51 31.02 18.67
CA ASP A 187 -0.13 31.52 18.58
C ASP A 187 0.19 31.97 17.13
N PRO A 188 0.55 33.25 16.92
CA PRO A 188 0.85 33.77 15.58
C PRO A 188 1.99 33.03 14.89
N THR A 189 2.98 32.52 15.64
CA THR A 189 4.08 31.73 15.07
C THR A 189 3.60 30.36 14.59
N VAL A 190 2.79 29.68 15.38
CA VAL A 190 2.18 28.39 14.99
C VAL A 190 1.33 28.56 13.73
N GLN A 191 0.51 29.62 13.64
CA GLN A 191 -0.35 29.90 12.50
C GLN A 191 0.42 30.12 11.17
N GLN A 192 1.69 30.50 11.23
CA GLN A 192 2.53 30.65 10.03
C GLN A 192 2.80 29.30 9.35
N TYR A 193 2.93 28.23 10.14
CA TYR A 193 3.32 26.89 9.67
C TYR A 193 2.15 25.97 9.32
N ILE A 194 0.90 26.30 9.75
CA ILE A 194 -0.23 25.37 9.65
C ILE A 194 -1.36 25.87 8.76
N TYR A 195 -2.12 24.95 8.16
CA TYR A 195 -3.44 25.23 7.60
C TYR A 195 -4.52 25.28 8.68
N GLY A 196 -4.42 24.46 9.71
CA GLY A 196 -5.34 24.40 10.83
C GLY A 196 -4.92 23.43 11.92
N GLY A 197 -5.67 23.43 13.01
CA GLY A 197 -5.43 22.55 14.15
C GLY A 197 -6.65 22.45 15.07
N LYS A 198 -6.65 21.41 15.91
CA LYS A 198 -7.71 21.16 16.91
C LYS A 198 -7.21 20.25 18.03
N GLY A 199 -7.92 20.21 19.13
CA GLY A 199 -7.68 19.23 20.20
C GLY A 199 -7.90 17.79 19.76
N VAL A 200 -7.32 16.83 20.48
CA VAL A 200 -7.38 15.38 20.19
C VAL A 200 -8.29 14.65 21.18
N GLY A 201 -9.06 13.69 20.70
CA GLY A 201 -9.92 12.83 21.51
C GLY A 201 -10.99 13.63 22.28
N SER A 202 -11.06 13.46 23.59
CA SER A 202 -11.96 14.22 24.47
C SER A 202 -11.60 15.72 24.58
N GLN A 203 -10.62 16.18 23.84
CA GLN A 203 -10.08 17.55 23.87
C GLN A 203 -9.51 17.96 25.25
N GLY A 204 -9.69 19.23 25.68
CA GLY A 204 -9.00 19.74 26.87
C GLY A 204 -7.50 19.94 26.62
N ASP A 205 -6.73 20.18 27.68
CA ASP A 205 -5.29 20.51 27.62
C ASP A 205 -4.37 19.26 27.48
N GLY A 206 -4.82 18.18 26.82
CA GLY A 206 -4.01 16.96 26.67
C GLY A 206 -3.05 17.00 25.49
N THR A 207 -3.60 16.96 24.29
CA THR A 207 -2.85 16.87 23.02
C THR A 207 -3.52 17.74 21.95
N VAL A 208 -2.70 18.39 21.12
CA VAL A 208 -3.13 19.12 19.93
C VAL A 208 -2.65 18.42 18.66
N GLN A 209 -3.47 18.43 17.63
CA GLN A 209 -3.11 18.04 16.28
C GLN A 209 -3.11 19.27 15.37
N LEU A 210 -2.01 19.44 14.64
CA LEU A 210 -1.75 20.59 13.78
C LEU A 210 -1.42 20.08 12.38
N LEU A 211 -2.11 20.58 11.35
CA LEU A 211 -1.87 20.21 9.96
C LEU A 211 -0.93 21.25 9.33
N ALA A 212 0.34 20.89 9.18
CA ALA A 212 1.36 21.75 8.60
C ALA A 212 1.21 21.91 7.09
N LYS A 213 1.74 23.02 6.54
CA LYS A 213 1.65 23.35 5.11
C LYS A 213 2.62 22.55 4.25
N SER A 214 3.78 22.17 4.82
CA SER A 214 4.83 21.39 4.16
C SER A 214 5.61 20.56 5.20
N GLU A 215 6.48 19.68 4.72
CA GLU A 215 7.39 18.94 5.58
C GLU A 215 8.34 19.87 6.38
N ASN A 216 8.86 20.88 5.71
CA ASN A 216 9.74 21.88 6.35
C ASN A 216 8.99 22.67 7.42
N ASP A 217 7.74 23.06 7.15
CA ASP A 217 6.90 23.73 8.16
C ASP A 217 6.61 22.82 9.34
N ALA A 218 6.37 21.52 9.12
CA ALA A 218 6.17 20.55 10.18
C ALA A 218 7.42 20.43 11.09
N ARG A 219 8.61 20.37 10.50
CA ARG A 219 9.88 20.34 11.26
C ARG A 219 10.10 21.64 12.03
N SER A 220 9.93 22.80 11.39
CA SER A 220 10.09 24.11 12.04
C SER A 220 9.09 24.29 13.19
N LEU A 221 7.85 23.84 13.00
CA LEU A 221 6.82 23.86 14.04
C LEU A 221 7.21 22.95 15.22
N GLN A 222 7.74 21.77 14.95
CA GLN A 222 8.19 20.82 15.96
C GLN A 222 9.32 21.41 16.82
N ASP A 223 10.30 22.03 16.17
CA ASP A 223 11.42 22.70 16.87
C ASP A 223 10.90 23.87 17.72
N TYR A 224 10.01 24.70 17.17
CA TYR A 224 9.39 25.81 17.91
C TYR A 224 8.64 25.33 19.16
N LEU A 225 7.78 24.30 19.01
CA LEU A 225 7.01 23.73 20.12
C LEU A 225 7.92 23.16 21.22
N LYS A 226 8.99 22.46 20.81
CA LYS A 226 9.97 21.89 21.75
C LYS A 226 10.79 22.97 22.47
N GLU A 227 11.39 23.90 21.71
CA GLU A 227 12.35 24.87 22.26
C GLU A 227 11.69 26.05 22.99
N LYS A 228 10.57 26.55 22.45
CA LYS A 228 9.92 27.75 22.97
C LYS A 228 8.75 27.48 23.91
N ARG A 229 8.12 26.30 23.74
CA ARG A 229 6.92 25.92 24.51
C ARG A 229 7.15 24.73 25.44
N GLY A 230 8.30 24.04 25.33
CA GLY A 230 8.59 22.85 26.14
C GLY A 230 7.64 21.67 25.85
N MET A 231 7.01 21.64 24.66
CA MET A 231 6.00 20.68 24.26
C MET A 231 6.63 19.62 23.36
N PRO A 232 6.81 18.37 23.83
CA PRO A 232 7.26 17.29 22.97
C PRO A 232 6.21 16.96 21.91
N SER A 233 6.66 16.76 20.68
CA SER A 233 5.79 16.47 19.55
C SER A 233 6.42 15.42 18.64
N PHE A 234 5.58 14.79 17.81
CA PHE A 234 6.01 13.91 16.73
C PHE A 234 5.27 14.26 15.44
N THR A 235 5.87 13.92 14.32
CA THR A 235 5.26 14.11 13.00
C THR A 235 4.62 12.80 12.53
N LEU A 236 3.49 12.93 11.83
CA LEU A 236 2.84 11.87 11.08
C LEU A 236 2.61 12.37 9.66
N THR A 237 3.22 11.75 8.69
CA THR A 237 2.99 12.05 7.28
C THR A 237 2.03 11.02 6.70
N LEU A 238 0.87 11.48 6.22
CA LEU A 238 0.00 10.66 5.39
C LEU A 238 0.31 11.00 3.93
N THR A 239 0.72 10.02 3.19
CA THR A 239 0.90 10.11 1.73
C THR A 239 -0.27 9.45 1.01
N PRO A 240 -0.53 9.80 -0.27
CA PRO A 240 -1.44 9.03 -1.10
C PRO A 240 -1.13 7.56 -0.92
N GLY A 241 -2.15 6.79 -0.58
CA GLY A 241 -1.98 5.38 -0.25
C GLY A 241 -1.27 4.68 -1.40
N GLN A 242 -0.04 4.24 -1.15
CA GLN A 242 0.78 3.45 -2.05
C GLN A 242 0.26 2.00 -2.14
N ASN A 243 -1.06 1.81 -2.00
CA ASN A 243 -1.68 0.53 -2.24
C ASN A 243 -1.76 0.33 -3.75
N ILE A 244 -0.87 -0.50 -4.24
CA ILE A 244 -0.95 -0.95 -5.62
C ILE A 244 -2.16 -1.86 -5.74
N LYS A 245 -3.15 -1.40 -6.50
CA LYS A 245 -4.41 -2.11 -6.77
C LYS A 245 -4.49 -2.61 -8.21
N LYS A 246 -3.58 -2.13 -9.05
CA LYS A 246 -3.53 -2.44 -10.47
C LYS A 246 -2.30 -3.21 -10.84
N ALA A 247 -2.46 -4.18 -11.73
CA ALA A 247 -1.35 -4.86 -12.39
C ALA A 247 -1.54 -4.85 -13.90
N ILE A 248 -0.43 -4.91 -14.64
CA ILE A 248 -0.42 -5.10 -16.08
C ILE A 248 0.46 -6.29 -16.46
N ILE A 249 0.02 -7.06 -17.46
CA ILE A 249 0.75 -8.21 -17.99
C ILE A 249 0.82 -8.08 -19.50
N PRO A 250 1.97 -7.76 -20.10
CA PRO A 250 2.17 -7.75 -21.54
C PRO A 250 2.19 -9.18 -22.11
N LEU A 251 1.23 -9.50 -23.00
CA LEU A 251 0.99 -10.83 -23.57
C LEU A 251 0.94 -10.83 -25.10
N ALA A 252 1.03 -9.68 -25.78
CA ALA A 252 0.88 -9.55 -27.24
C ALA A 252 2.02 -10.16 -28.06
N GLY A 253 3.03 -10.76 -27.43
CA GLY A 253 4.15 -11.40 -28.13
C GLY A 253 3.75 -12.70 -28.83
N PHE A 254 4.15 -12.88 -30.10
CA PHE A 254 3.88 -14.11 -30.87
C PHE A 254 4.55 -15.37 -30.28
N GLY A 255 5.64 -15.19 -29.51
CA GLY A 255 6.36 -16.32 -28.90
C GLY A 255 7.19 -17.16 -29.87
N THR A 256 7.90 -16.48 -30.78
CA THR A 256 8.75 -17.09 -31.83
C THR A 256 9.73 -18.12 -31.28
N ARG A 257 10.26 -17.89 -30.09
CA ARG A 257 11.27 -18.76 -29.43
C ARG A 257 10.73 -20.14 -29.03
N VAL A 258 9.40 -20.26 -28.84
CA VAL A 258 8.72 -21.53 -28.49
C VAL A 258 7.90 -22.06 -29.67
N PHE A 259 8.07 -21.53 -30.90
CA PHE A 259 7.49 -22.08 -32.10
C PHE A 259 8.08 -23.48 -32.35
N PRO A 260 7.29 -24.51 -32.78
CA PRO A 260 5.92 -24.42 -33.35
C PRO A 260 4.77 -24.53 -32.33
N ALA A 261 5.02 -24.73 -31.03
CA ALA A 261 3.96 -24.85 -30.02
C ALA A 261 3.05 -23.60 -29.99
N THR A 262 3.63 -22.41 -30.15
CA THR A 262 2.90 -21.12 -30.16
C THR A 262 2.00 -20.91 -31.39
N LYS A 263 2.03 -21.80 -32.36
CA LYS A 263 1.03 -21.83 -33.45
C LYS A 263 -0.36 -22.25 -32.94
N CYS A 264 -0.40 -23.05 -31.88
CA CYS A 264 -1.63 -23.68 -31.37
C CYS A 264 -2.03 -23.13 -30.00
N VAL A 265 -1.06 -22.67 -29.20
CA VAL A 265 -1.28 -22.21 -27.80
C VAL A 265 -0.39 -21.03 -27.51
N LYS A 266 -0.95 -19.92 -27.03
CA LYS A 266 -0.13 -18.79 -26.55
C LYS A 266 0.72 -19.20 -25.35
N LYS A 267 1.90 -18.58 -25.19
CA LYS A 267 2.81 -18.88 -24.08
C LYS A 267 2.13 -18.83 -22.71
N CYS A 268 1.30 -17.83 -22.48
CA CYS A 268 0.62 -17.65 -21.21
C CYS A 268 -0.43 -18.76 -20.91
N PHE A 269 -0.82 -19.55 -21.91
CA PHE A 269 -1.69 -20.71 -21.72
C PHE A 269 -0.92 -22.03 -21.65
N LEU A 270 0.41 -22.04 -21.71
CA LEU A 270 1.20 -23.24 -21.49
C LEU A 270 0.89 -23.83 -20.11
N PRO A 271 0.65 -25.16 -20.03
CA PRO A 271 0.25 -25.77 -18.77
C PRO A 271 1.43 -25.97 -17.82
N LEU A 272 1.21 -25.67 -16.54
CA LEU A 272 2.16 -25.89 -15.45
C LEU A 272 1.47 -26.61 -14.29
N MET A 273 2.19 -27.51 -13.64
CA MET A 273 1.78 -28.06 -12.36
C MET A 273 2.01 -27.00 -11.29
N ASP A 274 0.92 -26.48 -10.70
CA ASP A 274 1.02 -25.52 -9.62
C ASP A 274 1.32 -26.20 -8.27
N THR A 275 1.73 -25.42 -7.28
CA THR A 275 2.08 -25.89 -5.93
C THR A 275 0.90 -26.54 -5.18
N ASP A 276 -0.34 -26.31 -5.61
CA ASP A 276 -1.55 -26.97 -5.10
C ASP A 276 -1.85 -28.34 -5.76
N GLY A 277 -0.96 -28.81 -6.64
CA GLY A 277 -1.09 -30.07 -7.34
C GLY A 277 -2.05 -30.05 -8.54
N MET A 278 -2.51 -28.87 -8.97
CA MET A 278 -3.38 -28.69 -10.12
C MET A 278 -2.59 -28.30 -11.37
N LEU A 279 -2.93 -28.92 -12.50
CA LEU A 279 -2.38 -28.53 -13.80
C LEU A 279 -3.14 -27.30 -14.31
N LYS A 280 -2.51 -26.15 -14.32
CA LYS A 280 -3.11 -24.87 -14.67
C LYS A 280 -2.39 -24.20 -15.84
N PRO A 281 -3.08 -23.38 -16.67
CA PRO A 281 -2.41 -22.44 -17.55
C PRO A 281 -1.56 -21.44 -16.74
N ALA A 282 -0.38 -21.06 -17.24
CA ALA A 282 0.49 -20.11 -16.57
C ALA A 282 -0.22 -18.77 -16.24
N LEU A 283 -1.09 -18.28 -17.14
CA LEU A 283 -1.89 -17.08 -16.92
C LEU A 283 -2.78 -17.19 -15.68
N MET A 284 -3.42 -18.36 -15.47
CA MET A 284 -4.24 -18.58 -14.28
C MET A 284 -3.41 -18.43 -13.00
N ILE A 285 -2.22 -19.05 -12.97
CA ILE A 285 -1.29 -18.94 -11.83
C ILE A 285 -0.89 -17.48 -11.59
N MET A 286 -0.54 -16.73 -12.64
CA MET A 286 -0.18 -15.32 -12.53
C MET A 286 -1.32 -14.49 -11.92
N ILE A 287 -2.55 -14.67 -12.42
CA ILE A 287 -3.72 -13.93 -11.92
C ILE A 287 -4.03 -14.31 -10.47
N GLU A 288 -3.99 -15.60 -10.11
CA GLU A 288 -4.19 -16.05 -8.72
C GLU A 288 -3.21 -15.36 -7.78
N ARG A 289 -1.91 -15.35 -8.10
CA ARG A 289 -0.87 -14.70 -7.26
C ARG A 289 -1.04 -13.18 -7.16
N LEU A 290 -1.56 -12.54 -8.21
CA LEU A 290 -1.90 -11.10 -8.17
C LEU A 290 -3.08 -10.82 -7.24
N LEU A 291 -4.17 -11.58 -7.35
CA LEU A 291 -5.35 -11.43 -6.49
C LEU A 291 -5.00 -11.72 -5.01
N GLU A 292 -4.21 -12.76 -4.73
CA GLU A 292 -3.67 -13.07 -3.40
C GLU A 292 -2.79 -11.92 -2.85
N SER A 293 -2.14 -11.16 -3.74
CA SER A 293 -1.33 -9.99 -3.36
C SER A 293 -2.16 -8.73 -3.10
N GLY A 294 -3.47 -8.76 -3.35
CA GLY A 294 -4.40 -7.66 -3.14
C GLY A 294 -4.56 -6.73 -4.35
N ILE A 295 -4.20 -7.19 -5.54
CA ILE A 295 -4.53 -6.54 -6.82
C ILE A 295 -6.03 -6.72 -7.08
N GLU A 296 -6.68 -5.67 -7.57
CA GLU A 296 -8.12 -5.63 -7.83
C GLU A 296 -8.44 -5.49 -9.32
N GLU A 297 -7.55 -4.84 -10.09
CA GLU A 297 -7.70 -4.61 -11.52
C GLU A 297 -6.46 -5.11 -12.27
N ILE A 298 -6.62 -5.92 -13.31
CA ILE A 298 -5.54 -6.51 -14.09
C ILE A 298 -5.72 -6.16 -15.57
N GLY A 299 -4.79 -5.41 -16.12
CA GLY A 299 -4.71 -5.08 -17.55
C GLY A 299 -3.91 -6.13 -18.32
N LEU A 300 -4.55 -6.93 -19.14
CA LEU A 300 -3.85 -7.82 -20.07
C LEU A 300 -3.58 -7.08 -21.37
N ILE A 301 -2.30 -6.87 -21.70
CA ILE A 301 -1.90 -6.20 -22.95
C ILE A 301 -1.77 -7.28 -24.02
N ILE A 302 -2.73 -7.33 -24.95
CA ILE A 302 -2.88 -8.37 -25.96
C ILE A 302 -2.94 -7.78 -27.37
N GLY A 303 -2.73 -8.62 -28.40
CA GLY A 303 -3.09 -8.26 -29.78
C GLY A 303 -4.62 -8.24 -29.93
N GLU A 304 -5.15 -7.32 -30.75
CA GLU A 304 -6.60 -7.24 -30.99
C GLU A 304 -7.16 -8.52 -31.63
N ASP A 305 -6.36 -9.17 -32.46
CA ASP A 305 -6.65 -10.45 -33.09
C ASP A 305 -6.60 -11.66 -32.13
N GLU A 306 -6.14 -11.47 -30.92
CA GLU A 306 -5.96 -12.51 -29.90
C GLU A 306 -7.10 -12.58 -28.88
N GLN A 307 -8.01 -11.62 -28.89
CA GLN A 307 -9.07 -11.48 -27.88
C GLN A 307 -9.92 -12.74 -27.72
N GLU A 308 -10.30 -13.40 -28.81
CA GLU A 308 -11.15 -14.61 -28.78
C GLU A 308 -10.54 -15.76 -27.97
N GLU A 309 -9.20 -15.87 -27.92
CA GLU A 309 -8.53 -16.90 -27.13
C GLU A 309 -8.68 -16.64 -25.63
N PHE A 310 -8.56 -15.36 -25.23
CA PHE A 310 -8.75 -14.96 -23.82
C PHE A 310 -10.22 -15.02 -23.42
N ASP A 311 -11.14 -14.57 -24.28
CA ASP A 311 -12.58 -14.67 -24.01
C ASP A 311 -13.01 -16.13 -23.85
N ARG A 312 -12.49 -17.04 -24.66
CA ARG A 312 -12.75 -18.48 -24.51
C ARG A 312 -12.25 -19.02 -23.17
N PHE A 313 -11.09 -18.57 -22.69
CA PHE A 313 -10.55 -18.99 -21.41
C PHE A 313 -11.41 -18.53 -20.24
N PHE A 314 -11.93 -17.31 -20.29
CA PHE A 314 -12.77 -16.72 -19.23
C PHE A 314 -14.28 -16.98 -19.40
N SER A 315 -14.70 -17.68 -20.45
CA SER A 315 -16.11 -18.03 -20.68
C SER A 315 -16.47 -19.35 -20.00
N PRO A 316 -17.71 -19.50 -19.54
CA PRO A 316 -18.15 -20.75 -18.92
C PRO A 316 -18.11 -21.89 -19.94
N ILE A 317 -17.69 -23.07 -19.47
CA ILE A 317 -17.81 -24.30 -20.26
C ILE A 317 -19.28 -24.69 -20.44
N SER A 318 -19.60 -25.52 -21.46
CA SER A 318 -20.97 -25.98 -21.68
C SER A 318 -21.50 -26.73 -20.45
N GLU A 319 -22.82 -26.67 -20.22
CA GLU A 319 -23.47 -27.38 -19.12
C GLU A 319 -23.19 -28.91 -19.19
N GLU A 320 -23.21 -29.49 -20.40
CA GLU A 320 -22.86 -30.89 -20.59
C GLU A 320 -21.45 -31.25 -20.11
N ASN A 321 -20.46 -30.37 -20.32
CA ASN A 321 -19.11 -30.58 -19.83
C ASN A 321 -18.99 -30.28 -18.34
N ARG A 322 -19.73 -29.28 -17.83
CA ARG A 322 -19.77 -28.93 -16.40
C ARG A 322 -20.27 -30.08 -15.54
N GLU A 323 -21.30 -30.82 -16.02
CA GLU A 323 -21.83 -32.00 -15.33
C GLU A 323 -20.84 -33.18 -15.26
N LYS A 324 -19.83 -33.20 -16.13
CA LYS A 324 -18.78 -34.26 -16.18
C LYS A 324 -17.58 -33.94 -15.26
N LEU A 325 -17.47 -32.70 -14.78
CA LEU A 325 -16.34 -32.31 -13.93
C LEU A 325 -16.54 -32.74 -12.48
N PRO A 326 -15.51 -33.30 -11.82
CA PRO A 326 -15.52 -33.51 -10.39
C PRO A 326 -15.45 -32.15 -9.63
N ASP A 327 -15.86 -32.16 -8.36
CA ASP A 327 -16.03 -30.96 -7.54
C ASP A 327 -14.77 -30.08 -7.45
N ASP A 328 -13.59 -30.67 -7.36
CA ASP A 328 -12.30 -29.96 -7.33
C ASP A 328 -12.03 -29.19 -8.63
N LYS A 329 -12.46 -29.72 -9.78
CA LYS A 329 -12.34 -29.03 -11.08
C LYS A 329 -13.41 -27.95 -11.26
N LEU A 330 -14.61 -28.16 -10.71
CA LEU A 330 -15.64 -27.12 -10.68
C LEU A 330 -15.22 -25.90 -9.86
N ILE A 331 -14.46 -26.09 -8.78
CA ILE A 331 -13.86 -24.98 -8.02
C ILE A 331 -12.91 -24.17 -8.92
N CYS A 332 -12.07 -24.83 -9.73
CA CYS A 332 -11.18 -24.15 -10.67
C CYS A 332 -11.94 -23.38 -11.75
N GLU A 333 -12.99 -23.98 -12.31
CA GLU A 333 -13.87 -23.31 -13.29
C GLU A 333 -14.49 -22.05 -12.70
N ASN A 334 -15.07 -22.12 -11.51
CA ASN A 334 -15.65 -20.95 -10.85
C ASN A 334 -14.62 -19.86 -10.58
N ARG A 335 -13.38 -20.23 -10.18
CA ARG A 335 -12.27 -19.27 -10.02
C ARG A 335 -11.92 -18.54 -11.31
N ILE A 336 -11.88 -19.26 -12.45
CA ILE A 336 -11.61 -18.63 -13.76
C ILE A 336 -12.71 -17.61 -14.10
N LEU A 337 -13.98 -17.94 -13.84
CA LEU A 337 -15.09 -17.01 -14.05
C LEU A 337 -15.00 -15.78 -13.14
N GLU A 338 -14.65 -15.95 -11.85
CA GLU A 338 -14.42 -14.86 -10.92
C GLU A 338 -13.24 -13.95 -11.34
N MET A 339 -12.15 -14.53 -11.87
CA MET A 339 -11.02 -13.76 -12.38
C MET A 339 -11.41 -12.81 -13.50
N ARG A 340 -12.40 -13.16 -14.33
CA ARG A 340 -12.88 -12.32 -15.44
C ARG A 340 -13.31 -10.92 -14.99
N ASP A 341 -13.89 -10.81 -13.80
CA ASP A 341 -14.37 -9.54 -13.25
C ASP A 341 -13.22 -8.57 -12.89
N HIS A 342 -12.01 -9.09 -12.72
CA HIS A 342 -10.80 -8.33 -12.43
C HIS A 342 -9.98 -7.97 -13.68
N VAL A 343 -10.30 -8.53 -14.86
CA VAL A 343 -9.50 -8.42 -16.08
C VAL A 343 -10.06 -7.41 -17.06
N SER A 344 -9.18 -6.56 -17.58
CA SER A 344 -9.45 -5.64 -18.71
C SER A 344 -8.44 -5.88 -19.82
N TYR A 345 -8.86 -5.78 -21.09
CA TYR A 345 -7.95 -5.88 -22.23
C TYR A 345 -7.43 -4.51 -22.65
N ILE A 346 -6.13 -4.47 -22.95
CA ILE A 346 -5.43 -3.33 -23.51
C ILE A 346 -4.83 -3.80 -24.84
N TYR A 347 -5.18 -3.14 -25.96
CA TYR A 347 -4.81 -3.65 -27.27
C TYR A 347 -3.51 -3.05 -27.78
N GLN A 348 -2.52 -3.91 -28.03
CA GLN A 348 -1.31 -3.56 -28.76
C GLN A 348 -1.50 -3.88 -30.24
N ARG A 349 -1.95 -2.89 -31.03
CA ARG A 349 -2.17 -3.02 -32.47
C ARG A 349 -0.87 -3.03 -33.28
N GLU A 350 0.11 -2.26 -32.84
CA GLU A 350 1.43 -2.18 -33.42
C GLU A 350 2.47 -2.72 -32.46
N ARG A 351 3.28 -3.67 -32.88
CA ARG A 351 4.30 -4.32 -32.04
C ARG A 351 5.61 -3.55 -32.10
N LEU A 352 5.65 -2.35 -31.48
CA LEU A 352 6.77 -1.42 -31.50
C LEU A 352 7.74 -1.61 -30.31
N GLY A 353 7.68 -2.75 -29.63
CA GLY A 353 8.57 -3.08 -28.52
C GLY A 353 7.86 -3.18 -27.15
N PHE A 354 8.63 -3.58 -26.14
CA PHE A 354 8.11 -3.83 -24.80
C PHE A 354 7.70 -2.54 -24.07
N GLY A 355 8.50 -1.48 -24.20
CA GLY A 355 8.16 -0.16 -23.66
C GLY A 355 6.86 0.40 -24.25
N HIS A 356 6.64 0.19 -25.56
CA HIS A 356 5.38 0.57 -26.21
C HIS A 356 4.18 -0.20 -25.63
N ALA A 357 4.32 -1.50 -25.39
CA ALA A 357 3.28 -2.28 -24.76
C ALA A 357 2.91 -1.72 -23.37
N VAL A 358 3.91 -1.42 -22.54
CA VAL A 358 3.71 -0.82 -21.22
C VAL A 358 3.05 0.56 -21.31
N TRP A 359 3.50 1.41 -22.25
CA TRP A 359 2.94 2.74 -22.46
C TRP A 359 1.44 2.72 -22.80
N LEU A 360 0.97 1.73 -23.56
CA LEU A 360 -0.46 1.60 -23.88
C LEU A 360 -1.35 1.44 -22.63
N ALA A 361 -0.78 0.99 -21.53
CA ALA A 361 -1.51 0.84 -20.27
C ALA A 361 -1.71 2.16 -19.50
N ARG A 362 -1.17 3.31 -19.95
CA ARG A 362 -1.25 4.58 -19.23
C ARG A 362 -2.68 5.02 -18.88
N GLU A 363 -3.63 4.81 -19.77
CA GLU A 363 -5.05 5.13 -19.52
C GLU A 363 -5.67 4.22 -18.47
N PHE A 364 -5.27 2.94 -18.46
CA PHE A 364 -5.69 1.97 -17.46
C PHE A 364 -5.12 2.31 -16.07
N THR A 365 -3.85 2.72 -16.00
CA THR A 365 -3.18 3.02 -14.73
C THR A 365 -3.75 4.27 -14.05
N LYS A 366 -4.25 5.25 -14.82
CA LYS A 366 -4.78 6.54 -14.31
C LYS A 366 -3.77 7.27 -13.39
N ASN A 367 -2.48 7.21 -13.74
CA ASN A 367 -1.36 7.74 -12.95
C ASN A 367 -1.19 7.08 -11.56
N GLU A 368 -1.85 5.96 -11.28
CA GLU A 368 -1.66 5.19 -10.05
C GLU A 368 -0.45 4.26 -10.20
N PRO A 369 0.34 4.07 -9.13
CA PRO A 369 1.40 3.06 -9.13
C PRO A 369 0.85 1.69 -9.51
N THR A 370 1.51 1.03 -10.46
CA THR A 370 0.99 -0.19 -11.07
C THR A 370 2.07 -1.27 -11.07
N LEU A 371 1.69 -2.48 -10.71
CA LEU A 371 2.57 -3.64 -10.77
C LEU A 371 2.63 -4.16 -12.21
N LEU A 372 3.83 -4.30 -12.75
CA LEU A 372 4.08 -4.94 -14.03
C LEU A 372 4.68 -6.33 -13.79
N LEU A 373 4.09 -7.36 -14.42
CA LEU A 373 4.63 -8.71 -14.49
C LEU A 373 5.03 -9.03 -15.94
N LEU A 374 6.17 -9.69 -16.12
CA LEU A 374 6.51 -10.28 -17.42
C LEU A 374 5.59 -11.47 -17.71
N GLY A 375 4.95 -11.48 -18.88
CA GLY A 375 3.93 -12.47 -19.27
C GLY A 375 4.47 -13.85 -19.64
N ASP A 376 5.78 -14.04 -19.60
CA ASP A 376 6.47 -15.31 -19.84
C ASP A 376 7.25 -15.82 -18.61
N PHE A 377 6.89 -15.33 -17.42
CA PHE A 377 7.42 -15.80 -16.14
C PHE A 377 6.32 -16.18 -15.16
N VAL A 378 6.55 -17.22 -14.40
CA VAL A 378 5.80 -17.52 -13.17
C VAL A 378 6.72 -17.40 -11.96
N TYR A 379 6.15 -17.09 -10.81
CA TYR A 379 6.91 -16.76 -9.60
C TYR A 379 6.50 -17.66 -8.46
N LYS A 380 7.49 -18.24 -7.78
CA LYS A 380 7.31 -19.08 -6.60
C LYS A 380 7.96 -18.43 -5.40
N SER A 381 7.18 -18.15 -4.37
CA SER A 381 7.71 -17.64 -3.09
C SER A 381 8.32 -18.77 -2.27
N LYS A 382 9.39 -18.47 -1.55
CA LYS A 382 10.01 -19.35 -0.55
C LYS A 382 9.34 -19.27 0.83
N ASN A 383 8.39 -18.36 0.98
CA ASN A 383 7.59 -18.21 2.18
C ASN A 383 6.09 -18.12 1.83
N ALA A 384 5.22 -17.87 2.84
CA ALA A 384 3.77 -17.80 2.64
C ALA A 384 3.30 -16.51 1.93
N VAL A 385 4.19 -15.53 1.68
CA VAL A 385 3.85 -14.24 1.07
C VAL A 385 4.22 -14.28 -0.40
N PRO A 386 3.28 -14.10 -1.37
CA PRO A 386 3.60 -14.09 -2.79
C PRO A 386 4.66 -13.04 -3.14
N CYS A 387 5.55 -13.32 -4.12
CA CYS A 387 6.59 -12.36 -4.56
C CYS A 387 6.00 -11.01 -4.95
N SER A 388 4.83 -11.00 -5.61
CA SER A 388 4.10 -9.77 -5.96
C SER A 388 3.68 -8.97 -4.72
N LYS A 389 3.32 -9.64 -3.63
CA LYS A 389 2.98 -8.97 -2.36
C LYS A 389 4.20 -8.37 -1.69
N GLN A 390 5.33 -9.08 -1.75
CA GLN A 390 6.60 -8.62 -1.16
C GLN A 390 7.06 -7.31 -1.81
N ILE A 391 7.05 -7.21 -3.16
CA ILE A 391 7.45 -5.97 -3.87
C ILE A 391 6.46 -4.82 -3.62
N ILE A 392 5.15 -5.12 -3.45
CA ILE A 392 4.13 -4.13 -3.07
C ILE A 392 4.43 -3.56 -1.68
N GLU A 393 4.81 -4.38 -0.72
CA GLU A 393 5.16 -3.90 0.62
C GLU A 393 6.46 -3.05 0.58
N ALA A 394 7.48 -3.47 -0.15
CA ALA A 394 8.70 -2.68 -0.35
C ALA A 394 8.40 -1.31 -1.00
N PHE A 395 7.44 -1.24 -1.93
CA PHE A 395 6.98 0.02 -2.51
C PHE A 395 6.34 0.95 -1.48
N LYS A 396 5.56 0.42 -0.54
CA LYS A 396 4.94 1.23 0.52
C LYS A 396 5.97 1.92 1.41
N GLU A 397 7.14 1.31 1.57
CA GLU A 397 8.22 1.88 2.37
C GLU A 397 9.01 2.94 1.62
N THR A 398 9.22 2.75 0.31
CA THR A 398 10.14 3.57 -0.47
C THR A 398 9.45 4.66 -1.30
N GLY A 399 8.24 4.41 -1.79
CA GLY A 399 7.47 5.32 -2.64
C GLY A 399 8.07 5.59 -4.02
N LYS A 400 9.09 4.85 -4.42
CA LYS A 400 9.82 5.03 -5.68
C LYS A 400 9.52 3.88 -6.64
N THR A 401 9.75 4.08 -7.93
CA THR A 401 9.79 2.98 -8.90
C THR A 401 10.70 1.87 -8.38
N ILE A 402 10.19 0.64 -8.37
CA ILE A 402 10.94 -0.55 -7.92
C ILE A 402 11.10 -1.54 -9.06
N VAL A 403 12.30 -2.10 -9.16
CA VAL A 403 12.61 -3.25 -10.01
C VAL A 403 12.97 -4.43 -9.09
N SER A 404 12.26 -5.56 -9.19
CA SER A 404 12.69 -6.77 -8.50
C SER A 404 13.91 -7.37 -9.18
N ILE A 405 14.87 -7.83 -8.37
CA ILE A 405 16.15 -8.36 -8.84
C ILE A 405 16.46 -9.74 -8.24
N LYS A 406 17.34 -10.47 -8.92
CA LYS A 406 17.91 -11.74 -8.45
C LYS A 406 19.40 -11.80 -8.71
N GLU A 407 20.12 -12.48 -7.84
CA GLU A 407 21.54 -12.78 -8.06
C GLU A 407 21.72 -13.69 -9.27
N VAL A 408 22.70 -13.40 -10.12
CA VAL A 408 23.06 -14.22 -11.28
C VAL A 408 24.60 -14.35 -11.36
N PRO A 409 25.11 -15.47 -11.87
CA PRO A 409 26.53 -15.60 -12.21
C PRO A 409 26.93 -14.63 -13.33
N LEU A 410 28.24 -14.25 -13.37
CA LEU A 410 28.77 -13.31 -14.35
C LEU A 410 28.49 -13.76 -15.80
N GLU A 411 28.67 -15.05 -16.10
CA GLU A 411 28.41 -15.64 -17.43
C GLU A 411 26.96 -15.48 -17.94
N ASN A 412 26.02 -15.12 -17.06
CA ASN A 412 24.61 -14.95 -17.40
C ASN A 412 24.18 -13.50 -17.57
N VAL A 413 25.04 -12.51 -17.27
CA VAL A 413 24.68 -11.09 -17.32
C VAL A 413 24.27 -10.63 -18.75
N VAL A 414 24.84 -11.25 -19.77
CA VAL A 414 24.54 -10.95 -21.20
C VAL A 414 23.08 -11.23 -21.60
N HIS A 415 22.33 -11.89 -20.77
CA HIS A 415 20.92 -12.28 -21.06
C HIS A 415 19.89 -11.33 -20.45
N TYR A 416 20.29 -10.48 -19.48
CA TYR A 416 19.39 -9.71 -18.64
C TYR A 416 19.75 -8.22 -18.57
N GLY A 417 18.81 -7.41 -18.14
CA GLY A 417 19.12 -6.09 -17.59
C GLY A 417 19.80 -6.24 -16.24
N ILE A 418 20.99 -5.67 -16.07
CA ILE A 418 21.79 -5.74 -14.85
C ILE A 418 21.74 -4.41 -14.12
N LEU A 419 21.55 -4.46 -12.81
CA LEU A 419 21.47 -3.31 -11.94
C LEU A 419 22.67 -3.27 -10.99
N HIS A 420 23.21 -2.06 -10.80
CA HIS A 420 24.20 -1.76 -9.78
C HIS A 420 23.64 -0.71 -8.81
N GLY A 421 24.12 -0.71 -7.56
CA GLY A 421 23.68 0.25 -6.55
C GLY A 421 24.23 -0.04 -5.17
N ILE A 422 23.66 0.66 -4.17
CA ILE A 422 24.10 0.58 -2.76
C ILE A 422 22.94 0.09 -1.91
N TRP A 423 23.20 -0.91 -1.06
CA TRP A 423 22.21 -1.46 -0.13
C TRP A 423 21.75 -0.44 0.91
N ASN A 424 20.44 -0.35 1.11
CA ASN A 424 19.81 0.51 2.10
C ASN A 424 19.70 -0.14 3.48
N ASP A 425 19.64 -1.47 3.51
CA ASP A 425 19.37 -2.27 4.70
C ASP A 425 20.51 -3.27 4.99
N ASP A 426 20.51 -3.78 6.20
CA ASP A 426 21.52 -4.75 6.66
C ASP A 426 21.27 -6.15 6.09
N GLU A 427 20.04 -6.45 5.69
CA GLU A 427 19.59 -7.70 5.12
C GLU A 427 19.89 -7.83 3.62
N GLU A 428 20.38 -6.76 2.96
CA GLU A 428 20.64 -6.70 1.51
C GLU A 428 19.37 -7.01 0.68
N THR A 429 18.22 -6.45 1.10
CA THR A 429 16.93 -6.67 0.43
C THR A 429 16.52 -5.49 -0.44
N ILE A 430 16.88 -4.25 -0.05
CA ILE A 430 16.56 -3.01 -0.76
C ILE A 430 17.84 -2.28 -1.15
N MET A 431 17.99 -1.98 -2.44
CA MET A 431 19.15 -1.30 -3.01
C MET A 431 18.73 0.00 -3.71
N ASN A 432 19.40 1.11 -3.40
CA ASN A 432 19.32 2.31 -4.24
C ASN A 432 20.09 2.09 -5.53
N VAL A 433 19.40 2.15 -6.65
CA VAL A 433 20.00 1.90 -7.97
C VAL A 433 20.72 3.15 -8.47
N ASP A 434 21.97 3.00 -8.85
CA ASP A 434 22.79 4.05 -9.45
C ASP A 434 23.12 3.77 -10.92
N SER A 435 22.96 2.54 -11.40
CA SER A 435 23.15 2.15 -12.80
C SER A 435 22.25 0.98 -13.20
N MET A 436 21.77 1.02 -14.46
CA MET A 436 21.01 -0.08 -15.07
C MET A 436 21.43 -0.22 -16.53
N VAL A 437 21.89 -1.40 -16.93
CA VAL A 437 22.41 -1.67 -18.29
C VAL A 437 21.74 -2.92 -18.86
N GLU A 438 21.15 -2.78 -20.05
CA GLU A 438 20.52 -3.89 -20.77
C GLU A 438 21.57 -4.74 -21.45
N LYS A 439 21.63 -6.02 -21.09
CA LYS A 439 22.49 -7.07 -21.67
C LYS A 439 23.95 -6.62 -21.83
N PRO A 440 24.63 -6.24 -20.75
CA PRO A 440 26.03 -5.84 -20.81
C PRO A 440 26.93 -7.02 -21.25
N THR A 441 28.13 -6.70 -21.74
CA THR A 441 29.17 -7.73 -21.89
C THR A 441 29.72 -8.15 -20.52
N ASP A 442 30.28 -9.35 -20.42
CA ASP A 442 30.89 -9.86 -19.18
C ASP A 442 31.97 -8.89 -18.67
N ASP A 443 32.87 -8.43 -19.55
CA ASP A 443 33.94 -7.49 -19.21
C ASP A 443 33.39 -6.16 -18.63
N TYR A 444 32.30 -5.62 -19.23
CA TYR A 444 31.68 -4.40 -18.75
C TYR A 444 31.02 -4.62 -17.38
N ALA A 445 30.35 -5.76 -17.21
CA ALA A 445 29.68 -6.09 -15.94
C ALA A 445 30.71 -6.27 -14.81
N GLU A 446 31.82 -6.96 -15.09
CA GLU A 446 32.93 -7.17 -14.14
C GLU A 446 33.57 -5.84 -13.71
N GLU A 447 33.73 -4.89 -14.62
CA GLU A 447 34.36 -3.60 -14.33
C GLU A 447 33.43 -2.61 -13.62
N TYR A 448 32.10 -2.59 -13.95
CA TYR A 448 31.20 -1.49 -13.55
C TYR A 448 29.93 -1.90 -12.82
N LEU A 449 29.51 -3.17 -12.84
CA LEU A 449 28.20 -3.57 -12.36
C LEU A 449 28.21 -4.54 -11.16
N GLY A 450 29.39 -4.85 -10.65
CA GLY A 450 29.55 -5.71 -9.47
C GLY A 450 29.13 -4.99 -8.19
N VAL A 451 28.11 -5.51 -7.50
CA VAL A 451 27.61 -5.00 -6.22
C VAL A 451 28.35 -5.69 -5.09
N LYS A 452 29.00 -4.91 -4.23
CA LYS A 452 29.69 -5.45 -3.05
C LYS A 452 28.67 -5.82 -1.98
N SER A 453 28.64 -7.10 -1.62
CA SER A 453 27.91 -7.54 -0.43
C SER A 453 28.60 -7.04 0.84
N ARG A 454 27.90 -6.96 1.95
CA ARG A 454 28.48 -6.61 3.25
C ARG A 454 29.57 -7.59 3.71
N LYS A 455 29.55 -8.83 3.20
CA LYS A 455 30.59 -9.84 3.43
C LYS A 455 31.82 -9.64 2.54
N GLY A 456 31.81 -8.61 1.67
CA GLY A 456 32.92 -8.26 0.78
C GLY A 456 33.02 -9.10 -0.50
N THR A 457 32.04 -9.96 -0.78
CA THR A 457 31.92 -10.68 -2.06
C THR A 457 31.21 -9.79 -3.08
N GLU A 458 31.65 -9.84 -4.32
CA GLU A 458 31.04 -9.15 -5.43
C GLU A 458 30.00 -10.04 -6.09
N LYS A 459 28.84 -9.47 -6.39
CA LYS A 459 27.66 -10.18 -6.93
C LYS A 459 27.01 -9.35 -8.03
N TYR A 460 26.35 -10.01 -8.97
CA TYR A 460 25.63 -9.39 -10.07
C TYR A 460 24.14 -9.60 -9.91
N TYR A 461 23.36 -8.54 -10.15
CA TYR A 461 21.92 -8.58 -9.94
C TYR A 461 21.16 -8.27 -11.23
N ALA A 462 20.44 -9.27 -11.71
CA ALA A 462 19.60 -9.19 -12.89
C ALA A 462 18.13 -8.90 -12.52
N THR A 463 17.37 -8.36 -13.46
CA THR A 463 15.93 -8.20 -13.31
C THR A 463 15.24 -9.54 -13.04
N PHE A 464 14.35 -9.56 -12.05
CA PHE A 464 13.58 -10.75 -11.65
C PHE A 464 12.30 -10.90 -12.48
N GLY A 465 11.77 -9.78 -13.03
CA GLY A 465 10.60 -9.76 -13.91
C GLY A 465 9.32 -9.18 -13.30
N GLN A 466 9.39 -8.60 -12.11
CA GLN A 466 8.32 -7.82 -11.50
C GLN A 466 8.78 -6.40 -11.23
N TYR A 467 7.92 -5.42 -11.50
CA TYR A 467 8.24 -4.00 -11.38
C TYR A 467 7.06 -3.26 -10.75
N VAL A 468 7.34 -2.26 -9.93
CA VAL A 468 6.33 -1.25 -9.59
C VAL A 468 6.65 0.01 -10.36
N LEU A 469 5.77 0.33 -11.30
CA LEU A 469 5.90 1.49 -12.17
C LEU A 469 5.10 2.64 -11.58
N THR A 470 5.76 3.77 -11.34
CA THR A 470 5.12 5.02 -10.95
C THR A 470 4.73 5.84 -12.18
N LYS A 471 4.00 6.94 -11.99
CA LYS A 471 3.58 7.84 -13.06
C LYS A 471 4.76 8.31 -13.92
N GLU A 472 5.90 8.57 -13.29
CA GLU A 472 7.10 9.09 -13.92
C GLU A 472 7.61 8.16 -15.04
N VAL A 473 7.44 6.83 -14.89
CA VAL A 473 7.80 5.87 -15.95
C VAL A 473 6.93 6.06 -17.20
N PHE A 474 5.63 6.27 -17.00
CA PHE A 474 4.71 6.51 -18.12
C PHE A 474 4.96 7.87 -18.79
N ASP A 475 5.34 8.89 -18.01
CA ASP A 475 5.74 10.20 -18.55
C ASP A 475 7.00 10.10 -19.42
N GLU A 476 8.02 9.33 -19.00
CA GLU A 476 9.24 9.11 -19.79
C GLU A 476 8.97 8.28 -21.06
N LEU A 477 8.11 7.26 -20.96
CA LEU A 477 7.68 6.49 -22.14
C LEU A 477 6.90 7.36 -23.13
N ASP A 478 6.03 8.23 -22.66
CA ASP A 478 5.26 9.17 -23.49
C ASP A 478 6.20 10.15 -24.25
N ALA A 479 7.19 10.68 -23.55
CA ALA A 479 8.21 11.54 -24.14
C ALA A 479 9.04 10.81 -25.21
N GLU A 480 9.41 9.55 -24.95
CA GLU A 480 10.18 8.72 -25.89
C GLU A 480 9.36 8.36 -27.14
N ILE A 481 8.10 7.96 -26.98
CA ILE A 481 7.22 7.62 -28.10
C ILE A 481 6.95 8.84 -28.98
N THR A 482 6.84 10.03 -28.38
CA THR A 482 6.65 11.28 -29.11
C THR A 482 7.91 11.67 -29.91
N SER A 483 9.11 11.41 -29.40
CA SER A 483 10.39 11.79 -30.03
C SER A 483 11.02 10.72 -30.92
N GLY A 484 10.52 9.49 -30.88
CA GLY A 484 11.11 8.30 -31.50
C GLY A 484 11.99 7.49 -30.52
N PRO A 485 12.25 6.20 -30.82
CA PRO A 485 13.02 5.33 -29.93
C PRO A 485 14.46 5.82 -29.74
N THR A 486 15.00 5.71 -28.54
CA THR A 486 16.35 6.17 -28.18
C THR A 486 17.42 5.33 -28.88
N GLU A 487 17.19 4.01 -29.01
CA GLU A 487 18.08 3.06 -29.68
C GLU A 487 17.27 2.08 -30.55
N GLY A 488 17.70 1.89 -31.78
CA GLY A 488 17.08 0.92 -32.70
C GLY A 488 15.72 1.33 -33.22
N THR A 489 14.88 0.31 -33.50
CA THR A 489 13.52 0.46 -34.04
C THR A 489 12.42 0.14 -33.04
N GLU A 490 12.75 -0.31 -31.84
CA GLU A 490 11.81 -0.72 -30.79
C GLU A 490 11.94 0.16 -29.55
N TYR A 491 10.81 0.47 -28.93
CA TYR A 491 10.75 1.18 -27.65
C TYR A 491 11.02 0.21 -26.49
N GLY A 492 12.14 0.43 -25.78
CA GLY A 492 12.52 -0.36 -24.60
C GLY A 492 11.99 0.23 -23.30
N LEU A 493 11.70 -0.60 -22.30
CA LEU A 493 11.36 -0.12 -20.97
C LEU A 493 12.59 0.35 -20.18
N THR A 494 13.75 -0.29 -20.39
CA THR A 494 15.00 -0.04 -19.64
C THR A 494 15.45 1.41 -19.77
N ALA A 495 15.36 2.00 -20.97
CA ALA A 495 15.74 3.41 -21.18
C ALA A 495 14.85 4.39 -20.39
N ALA A 496 13.56 4.13 -20.32
CA ALA A 496 12.63 4.94 -19.52
C ALA A 496 12.89 4.80 -18.02
N LEU A 497 13.15 3.57 -17.56
CA LEU A 497 13.51 3.30 -16.15
C LEU A 497 14.81 4.01 -15.76
N ASP A 498 15.82 4.02 -16.62
CA ASP A 498 17.09 4.69 -16.36
C ASP A 498 16.92 6.21 -16.25
N LYS A 499 16.10 6.82 -17.11
CA LYS A 499 15.74 8.26 -17.00
C LYS A 499 15.00 8.58 -15.68
N VAL A 500 14.09 7.69 -15.25
CA VAL A 500 13.40 7.85 -13.96
C VAL A 500 14.38 7.71 -12.80
N ARG A 501 15.31 6.74 -12.88
CA ARG A 501 16.39 6.58 -11.90
C ARG A 501 17.20 7.87 -11.74
N GLU A 502 17.60 8.50 -12.85
CA GLU A 502 18.38 9.74 -12.82
C GLU A 502 17.63 10.92 -12.21
N LYS A 503 16.34 11.08 -12.56
CA LYS A 503 15.54 12.26 -12.18
C LYS A 503 14.88 12.13 -10.81
N HIS A 504 14.42 10.92 -10.45
CA HIS A 504 13.55 10.67 -9.29
C HIS A 504 14.11 9.64 -8.32
N GLY A 505 15.18 8.96 -8.72
CA GLY A 505 15.70 7.79 -8.01
C GLY A 505 14.85 6.55 -8.26
N MET A 506 15.48 5.39 -8.16
CA MET A 506 14.88 4.07 -8.35
C MET A 506 15.45 3.12 -7.31
N VAL A 507 14.66 2.13 -6.92
CA VAL A 507 15.06 1.12 -5.93
C VAL A 507 14.99 -0.27 -6.57
N ALA A 508 15.92 -1.13 -6.22
CA ALA A 508 15.83 -2.54 -6.52
C ALA A 508 15.47 -3.34 -5.25
N TYR A 509 14.69 -4.40 -5.42
CA TYR A 509 14.23 -5.26 -4.34
C TYR A 509 14.53 -6.73 -4.64
N VAL A 510 15.09 -7.45 -3.66
CA VAL A 510 15.35 -8.90 -3.77
C VAL A 510 14.21 -9.66 -3.09
N PRO A 511 13.26 -10.27 -3.86
CA PRO A 511 12.19 -11.05 -3.27
C PRO A 511 12.70 -12.40 -2.74
N GLU A 512 12.11 -12.87 -1.65
CA GLU A 512 12.28 -14.24 -1.18
C GLU A 512 11.52 -15.22 -2.08
N GLY A 513 12.07 -15.52 -3.25
CA GLY A 513 11.40 -16.35 -4.23
C GLY A 513 12.26 -16.69 -5.45
N GLU A 514 11.66 -17.39 -6.39
CA GLU A 514 12.26 -17.77 -7.65
C GLU A 514 11.36 -17.37 -8.82
N SER A 515 11.98 -16.93 -9.93
CA SER A 515 11.31 -16.70 -11.20
C SER A 515 11.61 -17.83 -12.17
N PHE A 516 10.57 -18.36 -12.78
CA PHE A 516 10.62 -19.46 -13.72
C PHE A 516 10.20 -18.98 -15.10
N ASP A 517 11.12 -19.05 -16.06
CA ASP A 517 10.91 -18.62 -17.44
C ASP A 517 10.18 -19.72 -18.24
N ILE A 518 9.09 -19.35 -18.89
CA ILE A 518 8.33 -20.19 -19.82
C ILE A 518 8.50 -19.73 -21.28
N GLY A 519 9.37 -18.77 -21.52
CA GLY A 519 9.60 -18.12 -22.81
C GLY A 519 10.57 -18.82 -23.75
N LEU A 520 11.34 -19.81 -23.25
CA LEU A 520 12.31 -20.62 -23.99
C LEU A 520 12.05 -22.11 -23.78
N PRO A 521 12.34 -22.98 -24.77
CA PRO A 521 12.09 -24.44 -24.64
C PRO A 521 12.81 -25.06 -23.44
N ASP A 522 14.09 -24.77 -23.24
CA ASP A 522 14.88 -25.37 -22.15
C ASP A 522 14.46 -24.84 -20.79
N SER A 523 14.19 -23.54 -20.67
CA SER A 523 13.69 -22.96 -19.42
C SER A 523 12.26 -23.41 -19.11
N TYR A 524 11.41 -23.61 -20.12
CA TYR A 524 10.09 -24.19 -19.91
C TYR A 524 10.17 -25.64 -19.39
N LEU A 525 11.06 -26.45 -19.96
CA LEU A 525 11.30 -27.82 -19.47
C LEU A 525 11.83 -27.81 -18.02
N TYR A 526 12.71 -26.88 -17.69
CA TYR A 526 13.17 -26.67 -16.32
C TYR A 526 12.02 -26.28 -15.39
N THR A 527 11.18 -25.34 -15.83
CA THR A 527 9.98 -24.89 -15.09
C THR A 527 9.01 -26.03 -14.81
N LEU A 528 8.73 -26.87 -15.81
CA LEU A 528 7.87 -28.05 -15.65
C LEU A 528 8.37 -29.04 -14.58
N ARG A 529 9.67 -29.12 -14.38
CA ARG A 529 10.29 -30.05 -13.42
C ARG A 529 10.35 -29.49 -12.01
N ASN A 530 10.58 -28.19 -11.87
CA ASN A 530 10.99 -27.59 -10.59
C ASN A 530 9.94 -26.67 -9.96
N TYR A 531 8.95 -26.19 -10.73
CA TYR A 531 8.00 -25.21 -10.22
C TYR A 531 7.09 -25.77 -9.12
N SER A 532 6.62 -27.02 -9.27
CA SER A 532 5.73 -27.68 -8.29
C SER A 532 6.45 -28.36 -7.14
N GLU A 533 7.77 -28.55 -7.20
CA GLU A 533 8.53 -29.21 -6.13
C GLU A 533 8.52 -28.34 -4.86
N GLU A 534 8.26 -28.96 -3.71
CA GLU A 534 8.44 -28.29 -2.41
C GLU A 534 9.94 -27.99 -2.24
N GLY A 535 10.29 -26.71 -2.01
CA GLY A 535 11.66 -26.26 -1.81
C GLY A 535 12.22 -26.61 -0.43
#